data_1cc9aea9b4c06555ec1c5fad77ecd3ba
#
_entry.id   1cc9aea9b4c06555ec1c5fad77ecd3ba
#
_cell.length_a   1.000
_cell.length_b   1.000
_cell.length_c   1.000
_cell.angle_alpha   90.00
_cell.angle_beta   90.00
_cell.angle_gamma   90.00
#
_symmetry.space_group_name_H-M   'P 1'
#
loop_
_entity.id
_entity.type
_entity.pdbx_description
1 polymer ?
#
loop_
_entity_poly.entity_id
_entity_poly.type
_entity_poly.pdbx_seq_one_letter_code
_entity_poly.pdbx_strand_id
1 'polypeptide(L)'
;MITFAMVSGGTSIAALFMAGYIPGILWGLACMIVIYVYAKKRGYTSSKRYALKEKTKIILEALPCLLMIIIVIGGIIGGIFTATEGAIVAVVYSLILSLVFYKSIKVSELPKLLMDSAEMTGIIIFLIGVSSIMSWVMAFTGIPAAI
;
A
#
# COMPACT_ATOMS: atom_id res chain seq x y z
N MET A 1 -4.67 -4.38 6.46
CA MET A 1 -6.12 -4.56 6.27
C MET A 1 -6.51 -6.01 5.99
N ILE A 2 -5.91 -6.69 5.01
CA ILE A 2 -6.23 -8.09 4.69
C ILE A 2 -6.00 -9.03 5.89
N THR A 3 -4.83 -8.94 6.53
CA THR A 3 -4.51 -9.71 7.75
C THR A 3 -5.47 -9.42 8.89
N PHE A 4 -5.89 -8.18 9.06
CA PHE A 4 -6.91 -7.81 10.04
C PHE A 4 -8.26 -8.46 9.75
N ALA A 5 -8.71 -8.45 8.49
CA ALA A 5 -9.95 -9.10 8.09
C ALA A 5 -9.95 -10.62 8.38
N MET A 6 -8.81 -11.26 8.18
CA MET A 6 -8.65 -12.70 8.46
C MET A 6 -8.71 -13.02 9.96
N VAL A 7 -8.08 -12.19 10.79
CA VAL A 7 -8.00 -12.39 12.25
C VAL A 7 -9.29 -11.96 12.96
N SER A 8 -10.01 -10.94 12.43
CA SER A 8 -11.24 -10.41 13.00
C SER A 8 -12.52 -11.23 12.77
N GLY A 9 -12.38 -12.43 12.18
CA GLY A 9 -13.52 -13.36 12.06
C GLY A 9 -14.48 -13.07 10.91
N GLY A 10 -14.01 -12.48 9.80
CA GLY A 10 -14.80 -12.39 8.57
C GLY A 10 -15.29 -11.00 8.19
N THR A 11 -14.64 -9.96 8.67
CA THR A 11 -14.93 -8.58 8.23
C THR A 11 -14.67 -8.45 6.72
N SER A 12 -15.60 -7.83 5.99
CA SER A 12 -15.46 -7.62 4.54
C SER A 12 -14.22 -6.80 4.21
N ILE A 13 -13.33 -7.37 3.40
CA ILE A 13 -12.11 -6.71 2.94
C ILE A 13 -12.44 -5.45 2.13
N ALA A 14 -13.47 -5.52 1.27
CA ALA A 14 -13.94 -4.37 0.50
C ALA A 14 -14.42 -3.23 1.40
N ALA A 15 -15.18 -3.53 2.47
CA ALA A 15 -15.62 -2.55 3.45
C ALA A 15 -14.45 -1.90 4.19
N LEU A 16 -13.40 -2.67 4.53
CA LEU A 16 -12.18 -2.14 5.15
C LEU A 16 -11.41 -1.20 4.20
N PHE A 17 -11.32 -1.53 2.92
CA PHE A 17 -10.72 -0.63 1.93
C PHE A 17 -11.52 0.67 1.80
N MET A 18 -12.85 0.59 1.72
CA MET A 18 -13.71 1.77 1.66
C MET A 18 -13.58 2.65 2.92
N ALA A 19 -13.57 2.05 4.10
CA ALA A 19 -13.37 2.77 5.36
C ALA A 19 -12.00 3.49 5.43
N GLY A 20 -10.99 2.97 4.75
CA GLY A 20 -9.65 3.55 4.68
C GLY A 20 -9.54 4.83 3.85
N TYR A 21 -10.50 5.15 2.97
CA TYR A 21 -10.44 6.34 2.12
C TYR A 21 -10.48 7.64 2.92
N ILE A 22 -11.39 7.76 3.87
CA ILE A 22 -11.56 9.00 4.67
C ILE A 22 -10.29 9.29 5.48
N PRO A 23 -9.77 8.35 6.29
CA PRO A 23 -8.51 8.58 7.02
C PRO A 23 -7.32 8.82 6.07
N GLY A 24 -7.26 8.12 4.94
CA GLY A 24 -6.20 8.29 3.94
C GLY A 24 -6.17 9.69 3.33
N ILE A 25 -7.33 10.23 2.95
CA ILE A 25 -7.46 11.60 2.43
C ILE A 25 -7.09 12.62 3.51
N LEU A 26 -7.57 12.45 4.73
CA LEU A 26 -7.24 13.34 5.85
C LEU A 26 -5.73 13.35 6.14
N TRP A 27 -5.10 12.17 6.14
CA TRP A 27 -3.65 12.04 6.30
C TRP A 27 -2.88 12.74 5.19
N GLY A 28 -3.29 12.52 3.92
CA GLY A 28 -2.68 13.18 2.77
C GLY A 28 -2.80 14.70 2.83
N LEU A 29 -3.97 15.22 3.21
CA LEU A 29 -4.19 16.66 3.40
C LEU A 29 -3.32 17.21 4.53
N ALA A 30 -3.25 16.52 5.66
CA ALA A 30 -2.40 16.93 6.79
C ALA A 30 -0.92 17.00 6.37
N CYS A 31 -0.41 16.00 5.66
CA CYS A 31 0.94 16.00 5.12
C CYS A 31 1.17 17.17 4.15
N MET A 32 0.24 17.44 3.25
CA MET A 32 0.34 18.59 2.33
C MET A 32 0.40 19.92 3.06
N ILE A 33 -0.41 20.12 4.10
CA ILE A 33 -0.42 21.34 4.92
C ILE A 33 0.94 21.51 5.62
N VAL A 34 1.47 20.44 6.24
CA VAL A 34 2.76 20.49 6.94
C VAL A 34 3.88 20.81 5.96
N ILE A 35 3.92 20.15 4.81
CA ILE A 35 4.95 20.41 3.77
C ILE A 35 4.85 21.83 3.26
N TYR A 36 3.62 22.32 3.00
CA TYR A 36 3.41 23.70 2.53
C TYR A 36 3.91 24.73 3.54
N VAL A 37 3.56 24.58 4.81
CA VAL A 37 4.00 25.48 5.88
C VAL A 37 5.52 25.45 6.04
N TYR A 38 6.10 24.25 5.99
CA TYR A 38 7.55 24.06 6.13
C TYR A 38 8.32 24.64 4.95
N ALA A 39 7.85 24.40 3.73
CA ALA A 39 8.43 24.93 2.51
C ALA A 39 8.37 26.46 2.47
N LYS A 40 7.24 27.06 2.90
CA LYS A 40 7.08 28.49 2.99
C LYS A 40 8.01 29.12 4.03
N LYS A 41 8.16 28.48 5.22
CA LYS A 41 9.07 28.97 6.27
C LYS A 41 10.54 28.89 5.86
N ARG A 42 10.93 27.87 5.10
CA ARG A 42 12.32 27.68 4.66
C ARG A 42 12.65 28.32 3.31
N GLY A 43 11.68 28.98 2.68
CA GLY A 43 11.89 29.65 1.38
C GLY A 43 12.23 28.68 0.24
N TYR A 44 11.75 27.43 0.30
CA TYR A 44 11.94 26.48 -0.79
C TYR A 44 11.12 26.95 -2.00
N THR A 45 11.78 27.63 -2.93
CA THR A 45 11.20 27.98 -4.21
C THR A 45 11.70 27.02 -5.27
N SER A 46 10.77 26.39 -5.99
CA SER A 46 11.13 25.59 -7.16
C SER A 46 11.74 26.51 -8.21
N SER A 47 13.05 26.37 -8.46
CA SER A 47 13.77 27.16 -9.46
C SER A 47 13.47 26.71 -10.91
N LYS A 48 12.84 25.57 -11.12
CA LYS A 48 12.43 25.06 -12.44
C LYS A 48 10.94 25.25 -12.67
N ARG A 49 10.59 26.20 -13.53
CA ARG A 49 9.25 26.25 -14.15
C ARG A 49 9.22 25.23 -15.29
N TYR A 50 8.62 24.08 -15.06
CA TYR A 50 8.41 23.11 -16.12
C TYR A 50 7.43 23.66 -17.17
N ALA A 51 7.77 23.58 -18.44
CA ALA A 51 6.88 23.90 -19.54
C ALA A 51 5.64 22.95 -19.49
N LEU A 52 4.50 23.43 -19.99
CA LEU A 52 3.26 22.61 -20.00
C LEU A 52 3.47 21.25 -20.67
N LYS A 53 4.29 21.19 -21.69
CA LYS A 53 4.63 19.97 -22.43
C LYS A 53 5.44 18.97 -21.57
N GLU A 54 6.28 19.44 -20.67
CA GLU A 54 7.02 18.59 -19.73
C GLU A 54 6.11 18.06 -18.60
N LYS A 55 5.17 18.89 -18.14
CA LYS A 55 4.18 18.46 -17.14
C LYS A 55 3.28 17.36 -17.67
N THR A 56 2.79 17.49 -18.91
CA THR A 56 1.97 16.44 -19.53
C THR A 56 2.73 15.14 -19.73
N LYS A 57 4.02 15.21 -20.08
CA LYS A 57 4.87 14.03 -20.21
C LYS A 57 5.03 13.31 -18.87
N ILE A 58 5.31 14.03 -17.79
CA ILE A 58 5.44 13.46 -16.44
C ILE A 58 4.13 12.80 -15.98
N ILE A 59 3.00 13.44 -16.26
CA ILE A 59 1.67 12.88 -15.93
C ILE A 59 1.42 11.59 -16.73
N LEU A 60 1.73 11.57 -18.01
CA LEU A 60 1.57 10.39 -18.86
C LEU A 60 2.49 9.23 -18.41
N GLU A 61 3.70 9.54 -17.98
CA GLU A 61 4.63 8.54 -17.42
C GLU A 61 4.17 7.99 -16.05
N ALA A 62 3.45 8.79 -15.26
CA ALA A 62 2.87 8.36 -13.98
C ALA A 62 1.55 7.60 -14.13
N LEU A 63 0.85 7.78 -15.27
CA LEU A 63 -0.48 7.19 -15.50
C LEU A 63 -0.52 5.67 -15.33
N PRO A 64 0.44 4.88 -15.85
CA PRO A 64 0.44 3.43 -15.66
C PRO A 64 0.50 3.01 -14.20
N CYS A 65 1.25 3.72 -13.36
CA CYS A 65 1.31 3.44 -11.92
C CYS A 65 -0.02 3.73 -11.23
N LEU A 66 -0.68 4.83 -11.58
CA LEU A 66 -2.01 5.17 -11.03
C LEU A 66 -3.08 4.17 -11.48
N LEU A 67 -2.98 3.68 -12.71
CA LEU A 67 -3.89 2.71 -13.28
C LEU A 67 -3.85 1.37 -12.51
N MET A 68 -2.68 0.96 -12.01
CA MET A 68 -2.55 -0.21 -11.15
C MET A 68 -3.44 -0.11 -9.91
N ILE A 69 -3.44 1.06 -9.25
CA ILE A 69 -4.25 1.29 -8.05
C ILE A 69 -5.74 1.15 -8.39
N ILE A 70 -6.17 1.74 -9.50
CA ILE A 70 -7.57 1.69 -9.95
C ILE A 70 -7.99 0.25 -10.29
N ILE A 71 -7.14 -0.51 -11.00
CA ILE A 71 -7.43 -1.90 -11.37
C ILE A 71 -7.56 -2.78 -10.12
N VAL A 72 -6.57 -2.72 -9.23
CA VAL A 72 -6.53 -3.62 -8.06
C VAL A 72 -7.63 -3.26 -7.06
N ILE A 73 -7.70 -2.00 -6.64
CA ILE A 73 -8.69 -1.58 -5.64
C ILE A 73 -10.09 -1.59 -6.22
N GLY A 74 -10.26 -1.10 -7.46
CA GLY A 74 -11.55 -1.13 -8.16
C GLY A 74 -12.04 -2.55 -8.38
N GLY A 75 -11.16 -3.49 -8.74
CA GLY A 75 -11.50 -4.90 -8.90
C GLY A 75 -11.92 -5.58 -7.61
N ILE A 76 -11.25 -5.27 -6.47
CA ILE A 76 -11.62 -5.81 -5.15
C ILE A 76 -12.96 -5.22 -4.69
N ILE A 77 -13.16 -3.92 -4.80
CA ILE A 77 -14.41 -3.26 -4.40
C ILE A 77 -15.58 -3.69 -5.30
N GLY A 78 -15.33 -3.84 -6.60
CA GLY A 78 -16.31 -4.33 -7.57
C GLY A 78 -16.61 -5.82 -7.46
N GLY A 79 -15.93 -6.55 -6.57
CA GLY A 79 -16.13 -7.99 -6.36
C GLY A 79 -15.62 -8.88 -7.51
N ILE A 80 -14.79 -8.31 -8.41
CA ILE A 80 -14.20 -9.05 -9.55
C ILE A 80 -13.04 -9.91 -9.06
N PHE A 81 -12.28 -9.41 -8.09
CA PHE A 81 -11.11 -10.09 -7.51
C PHE A 81 -11.29 -10.28 -6.02
N THR A 82 -10.84 -11.43 -5.54
CA THR A 82 -10.51 -11.60 -4.12
C THR A 82 -9.25 -10.79 -3.78
N ALA A 83 -9.00 -10.53 -2.50
CA ALA A 83 -7.80 -9.81 -2.07
C ALA A 83 -6.50 -10.50 -2.53
N THR A 84 -6.49 -11.84 -2.54
CA THR A 84 -5.34 -12.64 -2.97
C THR A 84 -5.12 -12.53 -4.48
N GLU A 85 -6.18 -12.62 -5.27
CA GLU A 85 -6.11 -12.44 -6.73
C GLU A 85 -5.69 -11.02 -7.09
N GLY A 86 -6.22 -10.00 -6.39
CA GLY A 86 -5.79 -8.61 -6.54
C GLY A 86 -4.31 -8.42 -6.25
N ALA A 87 -3.76 -9.11 -5.24
CA ALA A 87 -2.33 -9.08 -4.96
C ALA A 87 -1.49 -9.71 -6.09
N ILE A 88 -1.95 -10.84 -6.66
CA ILE A 88 -1.28 -11.46 -7.82
C ILE A 88 -1.29 -10.51 -9.02
N VAL A 89 -2.44 -9.91 -9.32
CA VAL A 89 -2.57 -8.92 -10.40
C VAL A 89 -1.62 -7.74 -10.18
N ALA A 90 -1.53 -7.23 -8.94
CA ALA A 90 -0.62 -6.13 -8.60
C ALA A 90 0.84 -6.52 -8.83
N VAL A 91 1.27 -7.71 -8.42
CA VAL A 91 2.64 -8.20 -8.61
C VAL A 91 2.97 -8.33 -10.09
N VAL A 92 2.11 -9.02 -10.85
CA VAL A 92 2.32 -9.22 -12.30
C VAL A 92 2.37 -7.88 -13.04
N TYR A 93 1.42 -6.99 -12.76
CA TYR A 93 1.38 -5.67 -13.37
C TYR A 93 2.63 -4.83 -13.04
N SER A 94 3.06 -4.82 -11.77
CA SER A 94 4.27 -4.12 -11.32
C SER A 94 5.52 -4.68 -11.97
N LEU A 95 5.64 -6.00 -12.13
CA LEU A 95 6.75 -6.63 -12.82
C LEU A 95 6.81 -6.21 -14.29
N ILE A 96 5.67 -6.20 -14.98
CA ILE A 96 5.60 -5.75 -16.39
C ILE A 96 6.03 -4.29 -16.50
N LEU A 97 5.52 -3.41 -15.64
CA LEU A 97 5.91 -2.00 -15.64
C LEU A 97 7.41 -1.82 -15.37
N SER A 98 7.94 -2.53 -14.37
CA SER A 98 9.33 -2.37 -13.94
C SER A 98 10.35 -2.93 -14.95
N LEU A 99 10.02 -4.05 -15.60
CA LEU A 99 10.91 -4.72 -16.51
C LEU A 99 10.81 -4.18 -17.95
N VAL A 100 9.59 -3.86 -18.41
CA VAL A 100 9.32 -3.52 -19.80
C VAL A 100 9.22 -2.02 -20.02
N PHE A 101 8.37 -1.33 -19.24
CA PHE A 101 8.11 0.10 -19.44
C PHE A 101 9.20 0.98 -18.86
N TYR A 102 9.48 0.83 -17.58
CA TYR A 102 10.44 1.70 -16.87
C TYR A 102 11.88 1.17 -16.93
N LYS A 103 12.06 -0.13 -17.19
CA LYS A 103 13.37 -0.80 -17.19
C LYS A 103 14.20 -0.46 -15.94
N SER A 104 13.50 -0.31 -14.80
CA SER A 104 14.09 0.08 -13.53
C SER A 104 14.72 -1.09 -12.79
N ILE A 105 14.33 -2.32 -13.12
CA ILE A 105 14.80 -3.56 -12.49
C ILE A 105 15.35 -4.47 -13.56
N LYS A 106 16.49 -5.10 -13.30
CA LYS A 106 17.07 -6.14 -14.16
C LYS A 106 16.54 -7.51 -13.77
N VAL A 107 16.36 -8.40 -14.72
CA VAL A 107 15.92 -9.79 -14.47
C VAL A 107 16.86 -10.50 -13.47
N SER A 108 18.15 -10.15 -13.47
CA SER A 108 19.14 -10.68 -12.53
C SER A 108 18.90 -10.26 -11.06
N GLU A 109 18.10 -9.22 -10.81
CA GLU A 109 17.78 -8.73 -9.48
C GLU A 109 16.51 -9.40 -8.90
N LEU A 110 15.72 -10.08 -9.73
CA LEU A 110 14.49 -10.77 -9.30
C LEU A 110 14.72 -11.79 -8.18
N PRO A 111 15.75 -12.64 -8.21
CA PRO A 111 15.98 -13.59 -7.11
C PRO A 111 16.21 -12.90 -5.76
N LYS A 112 16.93 -11.78 -5.77
CA LYS A 112 17.17 -10.98 -4.57
C LYS A 112 15.86 -10.36 -4.07
N LEU A 113 15.06 -9.77 -4.95
CA LEU A 113 13.74 -9.20 -4.59
C LEU A 113 12.80 -10.25 -4.00
N LEU A 114 12.82 -11.48 -4.54
CA LEU A 114 12.04 -12.59 -4.00
C LEU A 114 12.51 -12.99 -2.59
N MET A 115 13.84 -13.05 -2.36
CA MET A 115 14.38 -13.34 -1.03
C MET A 115 14.02 -12.26 -0.02
N ASP A 116 14.20 -11.00 -0.37
CA ASP A 116 13.85 -9.86 0.49
C ASP A 116 12.34 -9.87 0.81
N SER A 117 11.50 -10.19 -0.16
CA SER A 117 10.05 -10.32 0.03
C SER A 117 9.68 -11.50 0.92
N ALA A 118 10.37 -12.65 0.78
CA ALA A 118 10.17 -13.82 1.62
C ALA A 118 10.57 -13.55 3.07
N GLU A 119 11.70 -12.87 3.30
CA GLU A 119 12.15 -12.47 4.62
C GLU A 119 11.13 -11.55 5.31
N MET A 120 10.65 -10.51 4.63
CA MET A 120 9.62 -9.60 5.15
C MET A 120 8.31 -10.33 5.46
N THR A 121 7.90 -11.23 4.59
CA THR A 121 6.70 -12.06 4.80
C THR A 121 6.86 -12.95 6.02
N GLY A 122 8.02 -13.58 6.18
CA GLY A 122 8.34 -14.41 7.35
C GLY A 122 8.26 -13.63 8.66
N ILE A 123 8.82 -12.42 8.70
CA ILE A 123 8.74 -11.53 9.88
C ILE A 123 7.28 -11.19 10.21
N ILE A 124 6.48 -10.84 9.20
CA ILE A 124 5.07 -10.48 9.41
C ILE A 124 4.28 -11.68 9.94
N ILE A 125 4.45 -12.86 9.36
CA ILE A 125 3.76 -14.09 9.81
C ILE A 125 4.17 -14.43 11.23
N PHE A 126 5.45 -14.32 11.57
CA PHE A 126 5.94 -14.55 12.92
C PHE A 126 5.30 -13.58 13.92
N LEU A 127 5.25 -12.29 13.60
CA LEU A 127 4.61 -11.28 14.46
C LEU A 127 3.11 -11.54 14.66
N ILE A 128 2.41 -11.97 13.61
CA ILE A 128 0.99 -12.35 13.72
C ILE A 128 0.84 -13.56 14.65
N GLY A 129 1.71 -14.56 14.52
CA GLY A 129 1.71 -15.74 15.37
C GLY A 129 1.89 -15.39 16.85
N VAL A 130 2.91 -14.59 17.16
CA VAL A 130 3.18 -14.13 18.54
C VAL A 130 2.02 -13.29 19.09
N SER A 131 1.47 -12.38 18.27
CA SER A 131 0.32 -11.56 18.68
C SER A 131 -0.94 -12.40 18.93
N SER A 132 -1.14 -13.47 18.18
CA SER A 132 -2.26 -14.39 18.35
C SER A 132 -2.14 -15.17 19.68
N ILE A 133 -0.94 -15.61 20.04
CA ILE A 133 -0.68 -16.26 21.33
C ILE A 133 -0.97 -15.28 22.47
N MET A 134 -0.49 -14.04 22.36
CA MET A 134 -0.74 -13.00 23.36
C MET A 134 -2.23 -12.74 23.52
N SER A 135 -2.97 -12.63 22.41
CA SER A 135 -4.43 -12.43 22.43
C SER A 135 -5.15 -13.58 23.11
N TRP A 136 -4.72 -14.82 22.85
CA TRP A 136 -5.28 -16.01 23.49
C TRP A 136 -5.04 -16.00 25.01
N VAL A 137 -3.80 -15.71 25.45
CA VAL A 137 -3.45 -15.60 26.88
C VAL A 137 -4.28 -14.51 27.56
N MET A 138 -4.43 -13.35 26.95
CA MET A 138 -5.23 -12.26 27.51
C MET A 138 -6.70 -12.65 27.64
N ALA A 139 -7.26 -13.33 26.62
CA ALA A 139 -8.64 -13.81 26.67
C ALA A 139 -8.84 -14.87 27.77
N PHE A 140 -7.87 -15.80 27.90
CA PHE A 140 -7.94 -16.87 28.90
C PHE A 140 -7.81 -16.36 30.34
N THR A 141 -6.96 -15.36 30.56
CA THR A 141 -6.73 -14.76 31.89
C THR A 141 -7.79 -13.73 32.30
N GLY A 142 -8.69 -13.35 31.39
CA GLY A 142 -9.77 -12.37 31.70
C GLY A 142 -9.26 -10.93 31.90
N ILE A 143 -7.98 -10.64 31.62
CA ILE A 143 -7.39 -9.31 31.84
C ILE A 143 -8.21 -8.18 31.19
N PRO A 144 -8.76 -8.30 29.94
CA PRO A 144 -9.54 -7.23 29.36
C PRO A 144 -10.85 -6.91 30.10
N ALA A 145 -11.37 -7.87 30.84
CA ALA A 145 -12.60 -7.67 31.66
C ALA A 145 -12.31 -7.07 33.06
N ALA A 146 -11.03 -7.05 33.47
CA ALA A 146 -10.57 -6.52 34.74
C ALA A 146 -10.08 -5.06 34.66
N ILE A 147 -9.96 -4.50 33.45
CA ILE A 147 -9.56 -3.11 33.14
C ILE A 147 -10.81 -2.31 32.76
#